data_ae0b825a2538d6d3a26c3869c8050135
#
_entry.id   ae0b825a2538d6d3a26c3869c8050135
#
_cell.length_a   1.000
_cell.length_b   1.000
_cell.length_c   1.000
_cell.angle_alpha   90.00
_cell.angle_beta   90.00
_cell.angle_gamma   90.00
#
_symmetry.space_group_name_H-M   'P 1'
#
loop_
_entity.id
_entity.type
_entity.pdbx_description
1 polymer ?
#
loop_
_entity_poly.entity_id
_entity_poly.type
_entity_poly.pdbx_seq_one_letter_code
_entity_poly.pdbx_strand_id
1 'polypeptide(L)'
;DIETLDIVLLPTKYLMHKIRSKCSPNTIRRSALSILYYLEYIHEKEQELIDIYQMPYVEQTEHFVKFLYWLKAGKHTQDENHRSPNNGTCNAYLKDVFRFYLFIEEEYQQFGELKVLSYNYFVAVDAVGVKKSIRSKSFKGYLKEEEHKARAAKKDEIVEILKACTNIRDRLLMLLLAETGYRIGEILGIDYSKDIDYRNHIIRVYFREDNENGARAKNAEYRSAKISKDTFGFLNLY
;
A
#
# COMPACT_ATOMS: atom_id res chain seq x y z
N ASP A 1 -14.25 16.96 -10.15
CA ASP A 1 -14.35 18.27 -9.49
C ASP A 1 -15.75 18.35 -8.83
N ILE A 2 -15.83 18.79 -7.58
CA ILE A 2 -17.10 18.84 -6.83
C ILE A 2 -17.86 20.12 -7.18
N GLU A 3 -17.17 21.21 -7.49
CA GLU A 3 -17.79 22.50 -7.79
C GLU A 3 -18.39 22.56 -9.19
N THR A 4 -17.67 22.02 -10.18
CA THR A 4 -18.10 22.03 -11.58
C THR A 4 -18.82 20.76 -12.01
N LEU A 5 -18.76 19.69 -11.22
CA LEU A 5 -19.17 18.33 -11.56
C LEU A 5 -18.43 17.74 -12.78
N ASP A 6 -17.34 18.35 -13.19
CA ASP A 6 -16.55 17.89 -14.33
C ASP A 6 -15.62 16.74 -13.95
N ILE A 7 -15.37 15.87 -14.92
CA ILE A 7 -14.40 14.78 -14.77
C ILE A 7 -13.00 15.35 -14.88
N VAL A 8 -12.18 15.16 -13.86
CA VAL A 8 -10.75 15.51 -13.91
C VAL A 8 -10.03 14.48 -14.77
N LEU A 9 -9.72 14.86 -16.02
CA LEU A 9 -9.38 13.95 -17.08
C LEU A 9 -8.13 13.10 -16.82
N LEU A 10 -7.00 13.71 -16.49
CA LEU A 10 -5.73 12.98 -16.32
C LEU A 10 -5.76 11.97 -15.15
N PRO A 11 -6.21 12.33 -13.94
CA PRO A 11 -6.40 11.38 -12.85
C PRO A 11 -7.32 10.23 -13.22
N THR A 12 -8.45 10.53 -13.88
CA THR A 12 -9.40 9.48 -14.31
C THR A 12 -8.75 8.50 -15.28
N LYS A 13 -8.03 8.97 -16.29
CA LYS A 13 -7.31 8.11 -17.24
C LYS A 13 -6.26 7.24 -16.53
N TYR A 14 -5.51 7.79 -15.58
CA TYR A 14 -4.56 7.02 -14.80
C TYR A 14 -5.22 5.92 -13.96
N LEU A 15 -6.33 6.22 -13.28
CA LEU A 15 -7.06 5.21 -12.52
C LEU A 15 -7.64 4.12 -13.42
N MET A 16 -8.15 4.48 -14.60
CA MET A 16 -8.60 3.51 -15.60
C MET A 16 -7.45 2.64 -16.12
N HIS A 17 -6.25 3.22 -16.34
CA HIS A 17 -5.05 2.45 -16.65
C HIS A 17 -4.73 1.42 -15.55
N LYS A 18 -4.80 1.81 -14.27
CA LYS A 18 -4.60 0.87 -13.13
C LYS A 18 -5.66 -0.24 -13.06
N ILE A 19 -6.90 0.06 -13.39
CA ILE A 19 -7.97 -0.94 -13.48
C ILE A 19 -7.65 -1.95 -14.58
N ARG A 20 -7.29 -1.48 -15.78
CA ARG A 20 -6.90 -2.33 -16.92
C ARG A 20 -5.68 -3.19 -16.60
N SER A 21 -4.73 -2.65 -15.83
CA SER A 21 -3.54 -3.37 -15.34
C SER A 21 -3.85 -4.32 -14.17
N LYS A 22 -5.12 -4.59 -13.88
CA LYS A 22 -5.59 -5.51 -12.81
C LYS A 22 -4.99 -5.20 -11.43
N CYS A 23 -4.72 -3.93 -11.13
CA CYS A 23 -4.32 -3.54 -9.80
C CYS A 23 -5.40 -3.85 -8.76
N SER A 24 -5.00 -4.19 -7.53
CA SER A 24 -5.96 -4.46 -6.46
C SER A 24 -6.81 -3.21 -6.14
N PRO A 25 -8.10 -3.37 -5.72
CA PRO A 25 -8.96 -2.24 -5.34
C PRO A 25 -8.32 -1.30 -4.32
N ASN A 26 -7.62 -1.84 -3.32
CA ASN A 26 -6.90 -1.06 -2.32
C ASN A 26 -5.75 -0.23 -2.93
N THR A 27 -5.05 -0.77 -3.93
CA THR A 27 -4.00 -0.04 -4.67
C THR A 27 -4.60 1.10 -5.46
N ILE A 28 -5.72 0.88 -6.14
CA ILE A 28 -6.43 1.91 -6.92
C ILE A 28 -6.93 3.00 -6.00
N ARG A 29 -7.60 2.64 -4.88
CA ARG A 29 -8.10 3.59 -3.88
C ARG A 29 -6.96 4.44 -3.29
N ARG A 30 -5.84 3.83 -2.90
CA ARG A 30 -4.69 4.58 -2.38
C ARG A 30 -4.15 5.55 -3.42
N SER A 31 -4.02 5.12 -4.68
CA SER A 31 -3.55 6.00 -5.75
C SER A 31 -4.52 7.16 -6.00
N ALA A 32 -5.83 6.92 -5.94
CA ALA A 32 -6.84 7.98 -6.07
C ALA A 32 -6.69 9.02 -4.96
N LEU A 33 -6.59 8.58 -3.69
CA LEU A 33 -6.38 9.47 -2.55
C LEU A 33 -5.05 10.24 -2.65
N SER A 34 -3.98 9.57 -3.05
CA SER A 34 -2.66 10.22 -3.21
C SER A 34 -2.70 11.35 -4.24
N ILE A 35 -3.40 11.12 -5.36
CA ILE A 35 -3.56 12.13 -6.41
C ILE A 35 -4.48 13.25 -5.93
N LEU A 36 -5.60 12.93 -5.27
CA LEU A 36 -6.51 13.92 -4.71
C LEU A 36 -5.77 14.88 -3.78
N TYR A 37 -5.05 14.37 -2.79
CA TYR A 37 -4.26 15.19 -1.86
C TYR A 37 -3.21 16.04 -2.57
N TYR A 38 -2.62 15.51 -3.62
CA TYR A 38 -1.65 16.28 -4.38
C TYR A 38 -2.30 17.39 -5.22
N LEU A 39 -3.46 17.14 -5.81
CA LEU A 39 -4.21 18.17 -6.52
C LEU A 39 -4.70 19.27 -5.58
N GLU A 40 -5.17 18.93 -4.39
CA GLU A 40 -5.51 19.90 -3.33
C GLU A 40 -4.30 20.75 -2.95
N TYR A 41 -3.14 20.13 -2.78
CA TYR A 41 -1.90 20.83 -2.45
C TYR A 41 -1.47 21.81 -3.55
N ILE A 42 -1.47 21.43 -4.81
CA ILE A 42 -1.09 22.34 -5.90
C ILE A 42 -2.14 23.43 -6.10
N HIS A 43 -3.42 23.13 -5.92
CA HIS A 43 -4.51 24.12 -5.96
C HIS A 43 -4.33 25.17 -4.84
N GLU A 44 -4.02 24.76 -3.60
CA GLU A 44 -3.70 25.70 -2.49
C GLU A 44 -2.50 26.60 -2.83
N LYS A 45 -1.64 26.18 -3.76
CA LYS A 45 -0.46 26.91 -4.21
C LYS A 45 -0.73 27.73 -5.49
N GLU A 46 -1.93 27.72 -5.99
CA GLU A 46 -2.30 28.34 -7.28
C GLU A 46 -1.41 27.86 -8.44
N GLN A 47 -1.09 26.55 -8.44
CA GLN A 47 -0.21 25.88 -9.41
C GLN A 47 -0.99 24.84 -10.21
N GLU A 48 -0.53 24.59 -11.43
CA GLU A 48 -1.02 23.51 -12.28
C GLU A 48 0.04 22.40 -12.43
N LEU A 49 -0.39 21.22 -12.87
CA LEU A 49 0.54 20.09 -13.11
C LEU A 49 1.66 20.45 -14.09
N ILE A 50 1.37 21.28 -15.10
CA ILE A 50 2.34 21.71 -16.12
C ILE A 50 3.45 22.59 -15.52
N ASP A 51 3.12 23.42 -14.55
CA ASP A 51 4.09 24.34 -13.95
C ASP A 51 5.23 23.57 -13.28
N ILE A 52 4.91 22.42 -12.71
CA ILE A 52 5.89 21.58 -12.01
C ILE A 52 6.94 21.02 -12.99
N TYR A 53 6.56 20.70 -14.24
CA TYR A 53 7.51 20.28 -15.27
C TYR A 53 8.49 21.39 -15.65
N GLN A 54 8.07 22.65 -15.62
CA GLN A 54 8.88 23.79 -15.98
C GLN A 54 9.91 24.15 -14.92
N MET A 55 9.67 23.79 -13.67
CA MET A 55 10.58 24.10 -12.55
C MET A 55 11.99 23.51 -12.76
N PRO A 56 13.05 24.21 -12.31
CA PRO A 56 14.39 23.63 -12.16
C PRO A 56 14.38 22.46 -11.16
N TYR A 57 15.37 21.58 -11.24
CA TYR A 57 15.50 20.41 -10.35
C TYR A 57 15.40 20.74 -8.86
N VAL A 58 16.03 21.84 -8.43
CA VAL A 58 16.03 22.24 -7.01
C VAL A 58 14.61 22.63 -6.58
N GLU A 59 13.91 23.41 -7.39
CA GLU A 59 12.54 23.85 -7.09
C GLU A 59 11.55 22.67 -7.11
N GLN A 60 11.69 21.74 -8.07
CA GLN A 60 10.91 20.50 -8.05
C GLN A 60 11.16 19.69 -6.77
N THR A 61 12.42 19.59 -6.34
CA THR A 61 12.76 18.88 -5.11
C THR A 61 12.09 19.54 -3.90
N GLU A 62 12.20 20.85 -3.77
CA GLU A 62 11.55 21.61 -2.70
C GLU A 62 10.03 21.49 -2.73
N HIS A 63 9.43 21.54 -3.90
CA HIS A 63 7.99 21.39 -4.09
C HIS A 63 7.49 20.05 -3.50
N PHE A 64 8.12 18.94 -3.86
CA PHE A 64 7.71 17.62 -3.35
C PHE A 64 8.05 17.41 -1.87
N VAL A 65 9.14 18.01 -1.37
CA VAL A 65 9.42 18.01 0.07
C VAL A 65 8.37 18.82 0.83
N LYS A 66 7.97 19.99 0.34
CA LYS A 66 6.88 20.79 0.93
C LYS A 66 5.55 20.05 0.92
N PHE A 67 5.24 19.29 -0.13
CA PHE A 67 4.08 18.41 -0.15
C PHE A 67 4.11 17.34 0.95
N LEU A 68 5.26 16.69 1.17
CA LEU A 68 5.41 15.73 2.27
C LEU A 68 5.14 16.35 3.65
N TYR A 69 5.63 17.57 3.89
CA TYR A 69 5.36 18.30 5.13
C TYR A 69 3.91 18.77 5.24
N TRP A 70 3.27 19.14 4.13
CA TRP A 70 1.86 19.47 4.07
C TRP A 70 0.98 18.29 4.48
N LEU A 71 1.29 17.08 3.96
CA LEU A 71 0.64 15.83 4.39
C LEU A 71 0.85 15.55 5.88
N LYS A 72 2.10 15.71 6.35
CA LYS A 72 2.45 15.46 7.75
C LYS A 72 1.78 16.42 8.72
N ALA A 73 1.53 17.65 8.28
CA ALA A 73 0.77 18.64 9.04
C ALA A 73 -0.74 18.36 9.10
N GLY A 74 -1.22 17.30 8.42
CA GLY A 74 -2.65 16.93 8.41
C GLY A 74 -3.52 17.82 7.54
N LYS A 75 -2.96 18.69 6.71
CA LYS A 75 -3.70 19.64 5.88
C LYS A 75 -4.60 19.02 4.81
N HIS A 76 -4.39 17.74 4.51
CA HIS A 76 -5.19 16.95 3.57
C HIS A 76 -6.52 16.47 4.15
N THR A 77 -6.87 16.86 5.37
CA THR A 77 -8.12 16.49 6.02
C THR A 77 -8.66 17.65 6.84
N GLN A 78 -9.99 17.74 6.89
CA GLN A 78 -10.72 18.72 7.72
C GLN A 78 -11.07 18.15 9.10
N ASP A 79 -10.77 16.88 9.36
CA ASP A 79 -11.05 16.24 10.65
C ASP A 79 -9.96 16.61 11.67
N GLU A 80 -10.30 17.46 12.63
CA GLU A 80 -9.41 17.89 13.72
C GLU A 80 -8.88 16.73 14.58
N ASN A 81 -9.60 15.61 14.63
CA ASN A 81 -9.22 14.40 15.35
C ASN A 81 -8.37 13.44 14.49
N HIS A 82 -8.08 13.82 13.24
CA HIS A 82 -7.32 12.96 12.36
C HIS A 82 -5.86 12.83 12.82
N ARG A 83 -5.43 11.59 12.99
CA ARG A 83 -4.04 11.30 13.33
C ARG A 83 -3.14 11.57 12.13
N SER A 84 -2.16 12.45 12.30
CA SER A 84 -1.17 12.74 11.26
C SER A 84 -0.55 11.45 10.71
N PRO A 85 -0.42 11.32 9.38
CA PRO A 85 0.17 10.14 8.77
C PRO A 85 1.65 10.02 9.17
N ASN A 86 2.13 8.78 9.34
CA ASN A 86 3.54 8.54 9.58
C ASN A 86 4.39 8.81 8.31
N ASN A 87 5.70 8.91 8.47
CA ASN A 87 6.62 9.22 7.39
C ASN A 87 6.54 8.21 6.23
N GLY A 88 6.38 6.91 6.53
CA GLY A 88 6.22 5.86 5.52
C GLY A 88 4.95 6.04 4.69
N THR A 89 3.85 6.45 5.32
CA THR A 89 2.58 6.76 4.63
C THR A 89 2.71 7.98 3.73
N CYS A 90 3.32 9.08 4.22
CA CYS A 90 3.59 10.26 3.40
C CYS A 90 4.46 9.92 2.19
N ASN A 91 5.54 9.16 2.40
CA ASN A 91 6.40 8.69 1.32
C ASN A 91 5.65 7.81 0.31
N ALA A 92 4.71 6.96 0.78
CA ALA A 92 3.91 6.13 -0.10
C ALA A 92 2.96 6.97 -0.99
N TYR A 93 2.35 8.02 -0.45
CA TYR A 93 1.55 8.96 -1.22
C TYR A 93 2.39 9.67 -2.28
N LEU A 94 3.56 10.19 -1.93
CA LEU A 94 4.44 10.82 -2.92
C LEU A 94 4.90 9.82 -4.00
N LYS A 95 5.22 8.58 -3.64
CA LYS A 95 5.56 7.54 -4.62
C LYS A 95 4.42 7.26 -5.60
N ASP A 96 3.16 7.34 -5.17
CA ASP A 96 2.00 7.20 -6.05
C ASP A 96 1.81 8.44 -6.94
N VAL A 97 2.06 9.65 -6.44
CA VAL A 97 2.11 10.89 -7.25
C VAL A 97 3.19 10.79 -8.31
N PHE A 98 4.39 10.33 -7.99
CA PHE A 98 5.44 10.12 -8.99
C PHE A 98 5.07 9.10 -10.06
N ARG A 99 4.35 8.04 -9.71
CA ARG A 99 3.82 7.09 -10.70
C ARG A 99 2.77 7.72 -11.62
N PHE A 100 1.99 8.65 -11.09
CA PHE A 100 1.04 9.41 -11.89
C PHE A 100 1.75 10.33 -12.89
N TYR A 101 2.81 11.04 -12.48
CA TYR A 101 3.62 11.83 -13.39
C TYR A 101 4.29 10.98 -14.49
N LEU A 102 4.86 9.83 -14.12
CA LEU A 102 5.43 8.89 -15.10
C LEU A 102 4.39 8.41 -16.11
N PHE A 103 3.15 8.15 -15.67
CA PHE A 103 2.06 7.82 -16.57
C PHE A 103 1.75 8.96 -17.54
N ILE A 104 1.73 10.21 -17.07
CA ILE A 104 1.52 11.38 -17.94
C ILE A 104 2.65 11.48 -18.96
N GLU A 105 3.90 11.28 -18.54
CA GLU A 105 5.07 11.33 -19.42
C GLU A 105 5.00 10.25 -20.51
N GLU A 106 4.63 9.02 -20.16
CA GLU A 106 4.54 7.89 -21.08
C GLU A 106 3.40 8.05 -22.09
N GLU A 107 2.22 8.49 -21.64
CA GLU A 107 1.02 8.54 -22.47
C GLU A 107 0.93 9.83 -23.32
N TYR A 108 1.44 10.94 -22.81
CA TYR A 108 1.21 12.25 -23.43
C TYR A 108 2.47 12.89 -24.03
N GLN A 109 3.67 12.50 -23.64
CA GLN A 109 4.98 12.96 -24.17
C GLN A 109 5.13 14.49 -24.40
N GLN A 110 4.10 15.27 -24.08
CA GLN A 110 4.01 16.72 -24.36
C GLN A 110 4.66 17.58 -23.29
N PHE A 111 4.74 17.06 -22.07
CA PHE A 111 5.17 17.84 -20.91
C PHE A 111 6.67 17.70 -20.60
N GLY A 112 7.36 16.79 -21.27
CA GLY A 112 8.75 16.45 -20.96
C GLY A 112 8.86 15.50 -19.77
N GLU A 113 10.01 15.46 -19.14
CA GLU A 113 10.31 14.59 -18.00
C GLU A 113 10.53 15.38 -16.72
N LEU A 114 9.97 14.91 -15.60
CA LEU A 114 10.28 15.47 -14.30
C LEU A 114 11.75 15.22 -13.93
N LYS A 115 12.50 16.28 -13.73
CA LYS A 115 13.93 16.22 -13.43
C LYS A 115 14.24 15.43 -12.16
N VAL A 116 13.35 15.47 -11.15
CA VAL A 116 13.47 14.69 -9.90
C VAL A 116 13.25 13.19 -10.09
N LEU A 117 12.67 12.76 -11.22
CA LEU A 117 12.48 11.35 -11.55
C LEU A 117 13.58 10.79 -12.44
N SER A 118 14.48 11.62 -12.95
CA SER A 118 15.65 11.19 -13.71
C SER A 118 16.51 10.21 -12.89
N TYR A 119 17.38 9.48 -13.60
CA TYR A 119 18.28 8.55 -12.94
C TYR A 119 19.71 9.06 -13.02
N ASN A 120 20.40 9.03 -11.88
CA ASN A 120 21.83 9.21 -11.81
C ASN A 120 22.52 7.85 -11.84
N TYR A 121 23.59 7.73 -12.59
CA TYR A 121 24.45 6.57 -12.62
C TYR A 121 25.77 6.89 -11.94
N PHE A 122 26.16 6.07 -11.00
CA PHE A 122 27.49 6.18 -10.37
C PHE A 122 28.16 4.81 -10.34
N VAL A 123 29.48 4.83 -10.37
CA VAL A 123 30.27 3.62 -10.31
C VAL A 123 30.66 3.38 -8.85
N ALA A 124 30.17 2.29 -8.27
CA ALA A 124 30.64 1.81 -6.98
C ALA A 124 31.69 0.71 -7.19
N VAL A 125 32.70 0.70 -6.35
CA VAL A 125 33.70 -0.37 -6.31
C VAL A 125 33.43 -1.21 -5.08
N ASP A 126 33.23 -2.52 -5.26
CA ASP A 126 33.01 -3.42 -4.14
C ASP A 126 34.33 -3.74 -3.40
N ALA A 127 34.26 -4.46 -2.28
CA ALA A 127 35.39 -4.80 -1.45
C ALA A 127 36.48 -5.65 -2.18
N VAL A 128 36.13 -6.23 -3.33
CA VAL A 128 37.02 -7.05 -4.17
C VAL A 128 37.55 -6.23 -5.38
N GLY A 129 37.22 -4.95 -5.47
CA GLY A 129 37.70 -4.06 -6.53
C GLY A 129 36.86 -4.10 -7.82
N VAL A 130 35.74 -4.81 -7.85
CA VAL A 130 34.86 -4.89 -9.02
C VAL A 130 34.02 -3.62 -9.15
N LYS A 131 34.10 -2.98 -10.30
CA LYS A 131 33.30 -1.78 -10.62
C LYS A 131 31.89 -2.18 -11.03
N LYS A 132 30.89 -1.68 -10.30
CA LYS A 132 29.47 -1.86 -10.62
C LYS A 132 28.82 -0.51 -10.88
N SER A 133 28.14 -0.37 -12.02
CA SER A 133 27.31 0.79 -12.29
C SER A 133 26.02 0.67 -11.50
N ILE A 134 25.77 1.60 -10.59
CA ILE A 134 24.55 1.66 -9.77
C ILE A 134 23.68 2.77 -10.29
N ARG A 135 22.42 2.42 -10.60
CA ARG A 135 21.37 3.36 -10.98
C ARG A 135 20.64 3.84 -9.73
N SER A 136 20.57 5.13 -9.52
CA SER A 136 19.85 5.74 -8.40
C SER A 136 18.89 6.81 -8.90
N LYS A 137 17.66 6.84 -8.36
CA LYS A 137 16.73 7.95 -8.63
C LYS A 137 17.29 9.25 -8.06
N SER A 138 17.06 10.37 -8.77
CA SER A 138 17.58 11.66 -8.36
C SER A 138 16.89 12.26 -7.14
N PHE A 139 15.59 11.98 -6.94
CA PHE A 139 14.88 12.47 -5.75
C PHE A 139 15.35 11.77 -4.48
N LYS A 140 15.83 12.56 -3.53
CA LYS A 140 16.34 12.12 -2.22
C LYS A 140 15.61 12.78 -1.04
N GLY A 141 14.53 13.50 -1.30
CA GLY A 141 13.78 14.26 -0.30
C GLY A 141 12.78 13.45 0.53
N TYR A 142 12.80 12.11 0.47
CA TYR A 142 11.90 11.28 1.27
C TYR A 142 12.14 11.48 2.77
N LEU A 143 11.05 11.48 3.54
CA LEU A 143 11.12 11.50 4.99
C LEU A 143 11.75 10.20 5.50
N LYS A 144 12.59 10.31 6.54
CA LYS A 144 13.18 9.12 7.18
C LYS A 144 12.04 8.30 7.81
N GLU A 145 11.87 7.08 7.32
CA GLU A 145 10.84 6.18 7.83
C GLU A 145 11.20 5.71 9.25
N GLU A 146 10.19 5.62 10.11
CA GLU A 146 10.34 5.12 11.46
C GLU A 146 10.52 3.60 11.40
N GLU A 147 11.49 3.07 12.14
CA GLU A 147 11.68 1.63 12.28
C GLU A 147 10.54 1.05 13.14
N HIS A 148 9.57 0.42 12.52
CA HIS A 148 8.60 -0.38 13.26
C HIS A 148 9.21 -1.74 13.62
N LYS A 149 9.64 -1.87 14.86
CA LYS A 149 10.01 -3.18 15.42
C LYS A 149 8.73 -4.00 15.65
N ALA A 150 8.27 -4.68 14.59
CA ALA A 150 7.20 -5.65 14.75
C ALA A 150 7.70 -6.79 15.66
N ARG A 151 6.94 -7.11 16.70
CA ARG A 151 7.18 -8.28 17.54
C ARG A 151 6.00 -9.24 17.45
N ALA A 152 6.27 -10.52 17.61
CA ALA A 152 5.22 -11.51 17.78
C ALA A 152 4.44 -11.26 19.08
N ALA A 153 3.13 -11.47 19.05
CA ALA A 153 2.31 -11.45 20.24
C ALA A 153 2.74 -12.59 21.19
N LYS A 154 2.79 -12.31 22.48
CA LYS A 154 3.06 -13.32 23.50
C LYS A 154 1.80 -14.16 23.75
N LYS A 155 1.99 -15.35 24.35
CA LYS A 155 0.88 -16.27 24.63
C LYS A 155 -0.19 -15.65 25.53
N ASP A 156 0.20 -14.94 26.57
CA ASP A 156 -0.68 -14.22 27.48
C ASP A 156 -1.48 -13.14 26.77
N GLU A 157 -0.87 -12.36 25.87
CA GLU A 157 -1.55 -11.36 25.05
C GLU A 157 -2.58 -12.00 24.09
N ILE A 158 -2.26 -13.16 23.49
CA ILE A 158 -3.21 -13.91 22.68
C ILE A 158 -4.41 -14.36 23.52
N VAL A 159 -4.17 -14.87 24.74
CA VAL A 159 -5.24 -15.27 25.65
C VAL A 159 -6.14 -14.09 26.01
N GLU A 160 -5.59 -12.92 26.29
CA GLU A 160 -6.38 -11.72 26.56
C GLU A 160 -7.22 -11.27 25.35
N ILE A 161 -6.65 -11.32 24.15
CA ILE A 161 -7.40 -11.05 22.91
C ILE A 161 -8.57 -12.02 22.75
N LEU A 162 -8.33 -13.32 22.97
CA LEU A 162 -9.38 -14.34 22.88
C LEU A 162 -10.48 -14.17 23.92
N LYS A 163 -10.16 -13.71 25.13
CA LYS A 163 -11.15 -13.36 26.17
C LYS A 163 -12.00 -12.15 25.76
N ALA A 164 -11.41 -11.18 25.07
CA ALA A 164 -12.10 -9.99 24.58
C ALA A 164 -13.02 -10.27 23.39
N CYS A 165 -12.86 -11.39 22.69
CA CYS A 165 -13.74 -11.76 21.58
C CYS A 165 -15.14 -12.12 22.11
N THR A 166 -16.15 -11.38 21.65
CA THR A 166 -17.55 -11.52 22.07
C THR A 166 -18.34 -12.55 21.27
N ASN A 167 -17.82 -12.97 20.11
CA ASN A 167 -18.47 -13.93 19.22
C ASN A 167 -17.50 -15.03 18.74
N ILE A 168 -18.07 -16.13 18.30
CA ILE A 168 -17.31 -17.32 17.89
C ILE A 168 -16.47 -17.08 16.63
N ARG A 169 -16.98 -16.28 15.69
CA ARG A 169 -16.28 -15.94 14.45
C ARG A 169 -14.96 -15.22 14.72
N ASP A 170 -14.99 -14.18 15.53
CA ASP A 170 -13.80 -13.38 15.83
C ASP A 170 -12.78 -14.19 16.64
N ARG A 171 -13.28 -15.03 17.57
CA ARG A 171 -12.43 -15.95 18.32
C ARG A 171 -11.75 -16.97 17.41
N LEU A 172 -12.50 -17.60 16.49
CA LEU A 172 -11.93 -18.52 15.50
C LEU A 172 -10.89 -17.83 14.62
N LEU A 173 -11.19 -16.63 14.12
CA LEU A 173 -10.27 -15.85 13.30
C LEU A 173 -8.94 -15.59 14.04
N MET A 174 -9.01 -15.17 15.31
CA MET A 174 -7.80 -14.94 16.13
C MET A 174 -7.01 -16.21 16.40
N LEU A 175 -7.68 -17.33 16.68
CA LEU A 175 -7.03 -18.64 16.83
C LEU A 175 -6.30 -19.06 15.56
N LEU A 176 -6.96 -18.95 14.41
CA LEU A 176 -6.36 -19.30 13.12
C LEU A 176 -5.14 -18.41 12.80
N LEU A 177 -5.25 -17.10 13.04
CA LEU A 177 -4.12 -16.18 12.87
C LEU A 177 -2.93 -16.56 13.77
N ALA A 178 -3.21 -16.89 15.04
CA ALA A 178 -2.17 -17.24 16.01
C ALA A 178 -1.49 -18.57 15.71
N GLU A 179 -2.23 -19.60 15.29
CA GLU A 179 -1.69 -20.94 15.05
C GLU A 179 -1.01 -21.08 13.68
N THR A 180 -1.55 -20.42 12.66
CA THR A 180 -1.05 -20.61 11.28
C THR A 180 -0.04 -19.55 10.85
N GLY A 181 -0.08 -18.36 11.44
CA GLY A 181 0.70 -17.20 10.98
C GLY A 181 0.26 -16.70 9.59
N TYR A 182 -0.93 -17.10 9.13
CA TYR A 182 -1.46 -16.64 7.85
C TYR A 182 -1.90 -15.19 7.91
N ARG A 183 -1.95 -14.52 6.75
CA ARG A 183 -2.54 -13.19 6.67
C ARG A 183 -4.05 -13.26 6.78
N ILE A 184 -4.67 -12.19 7.29
CA ILE A 184 -6.13 -12.12 7.43
C ILE A 184 -6.86 -12.40 6.10
N GLY A 185 -6.38 -11.87 4.99
CA GLY A 185 -6.97 -12.15 3.66
C GLY A 185 -6.81 -13.60 3.20
N GLU A 186 -5.78 -14.31 3.66
CA GLU A 186 -5.59 -15.73 3.39
C GLU A 186 -6.60 -16.57 4.17
N ILE A 187 -6.81 -16.25 5.46
CA ILE A 187 -7.81 -16.96 6.29
C ILE A 187 -9.22 -16.70 5.81
N LEU A 188 -9.57 -15.45 5.50
CA LEU A 188 -10.90 -15.11 5.00
C LEU A 188 -11.20 -15.68 3.61
N GLY A 189 -10.17 -16.09 2.86
CA GLY A 189 -10.31 -16.74 1.57
C GLY A 189 -10.38 -18.26 1.62
N ILE A 190 -10.39 -18.88 2.80
CA ILE A 190 -10.49 -20.34 2.96
C ILE A 190 -11.89 -20.81 2.57
N ASP A 191 -11.95 -21.77 1.65
CA ASP A 191 -13.17 -22.49 1.32
C ASP A 191 -13.23 -23.76 2.18
N TYR A 192 -14.22 -23.83 3.07
CA TYR A 192 -14.36 -24.93 4.01
C TYR A 192 -14.54 -26.30 3.33
N SER A 193 -15.06 -26.34 2.11
CA SER A 193 -15.30 -27.59 1.38
C SER A 193 -14.05 -28.12 0.65
N LYS A 194 -13.08 -27.22 0.32
CA LYS A 194 -11.95 -27.56 -0.54
C LYS A 194 -10.61 -27.45 0.18
N ASP A 195 -10.50 -26.52 1.14
CA ASP A 195 -9.21 -26.12 1.71
C ASP A 195 -8.93 -26.74 3.08
N ILE A 196 -9.90 -27.45 3.66
CA ILE A 196 -9.77 -28.08 4.98
C ILE A 196 -9.64 -29.59 4.83
N ASP A 197 -8.55 -30.12 5.35
CA ASP A 197 -8.38 -31.56 5.55
C ASP A 197 -8.89 -31.93 6.96
N TYR A 198 -10.12 -32.36 7.00
CA TYR A 198 -10.84 -32.70 8.24
C TYR A 198 -10.22 -33.88 9.01
N ARG A 199 -9.51 -34.80 8.33
CA ARG A 199 -8.83 -35.92 8.98
C ARG A 199 -7.57 -35.52 9.70
N ASN A 200 -6.79 -34.65 9.08
CA ASN A 200 -5.47 -34.29 9.58
C ASN A 200 -5.45 -32.93 10.27
N HIS A 201 -6.58 -32.23 10.35
CA HIS A 201 -6.73 -30.87 10.86
C HIS A 201 -5.78 -29.90 10.18
N ILE A 202 -5.70 -29.97 8.84
CA ILE A 202 -4.82 -29.13 8.03
C ILE A 202 -5.67 -28.11 7.27
N ILE A 203 -5.26 -26.85 7.31
CA ILE A 203 -5.81 -25.78 6.50
C ILE A 203 -4.82 -25.43 5.40
N ARG A 204 -5.33 -25.35 4.16
CA ARG A 204 -4.56 -24.98 2.97
C ARG A 204 -4.96 -23.60 2.51
N VAL A 205 -3.98 -22.79 2.10
CA VAL A 205 -4.20 -21.50 1.45
C VAL A 205 -3.42 -21.43 0.15
N TYR A 206 -4.04 -20.85 -0.85
CA TYR A 206 -3.42 -20.60 -2.15
C TYR A 206 -4.05 -19.36 -2.80
N PHE A 207 -3.40 -18.85 -3.82
CA PHE A 207 -3.90 -17.70 -4.55
C PHE A 207 -5.22 -18.06 -5.27
N ARG A 208 -6.24 -17.24 -5.01
CA ARG A 208 -7.56 -17.38 -5.62
C ARG A 208 -8.08 -15.97 -5.96
N GLU A 209 -8.54 -15.77 -7.18
CA GLU A 209 -9.08 -14.46 -7.62
C GLU A 209 -10.61 -14.39 -7.51
N ASP A 210 -11.27 -15.54 -7.40
CA ASP A 210 -12.71 -15.74 -7.52
C ASP A 210 -13.42 -16.06 -6.21
N ASN A 211 -12.86 -15.65 -5.08
CA ASN A 211 -13.54 -15.81 -3.79
C ASN A 211 -14.85 -15.01 -3.75
N GLU A 212 -15.96 -15.67 -3.47
CA GLU A 212 -17.29 -15.05 -3.40
C GLU A 212 -17.38 -13.87 -2.42
N ASN A 213 -16.61 -13.93 -1.33
CA ASN A 213 -16.54 -12.85 -0.33
C ASN A 213 -15.53 -11.73 -0.69
N GLY A 214 -14.94 -11.77 -1.88
CA GLY A 214 -13.93 -10.81 -2.33
C GLY A 214 -12.60 -10.84 -1.58
N ALA A 215 -12.40 -11.79 -0.66
CA ALA A 215 -11.13 -11.96 0.03
C ALA A 215 -10.02 -12.36 -0.95
N ARG A 216 -8.86 -11.72 -0.84
CA ARG A 216 -7.71 -11.98 -1.71
C ARG A 216 -6.50 -12.40 -0.90
N ALA A 217 -6.00 -13.59 -1.17
CA ALA A 217 -4.67 -14.02 -0.72
C ALA A 217 -3.60 -13.38 -1.62
N LYS A 218 -3.13 -12.20 -1.24
CA LYS A 218 -2.16 -11.42 -2.03
C LYS A 218 -0.84 -12.18 -2.16
N ASN A 219 -0.50 -12.64 -3.37
CA ASN A 219 0.74 -13.40 -3.66
C ASN A 219 0.90 -14.63 -2.76
N ALA A 220 -0.20 -15.30 -2.39
CA ALA A 220 -0.11 -16.51 -1.59
C ALA A 220 0.48 -17.63 -2.44
N GLU A 221 1.68 -18.07 -2.09
CA GLU A 221 2.16 -19.38 -2.47
C GLU A 221 1.29 -20.43 -1.77
N TYR A 222 1.16 -21.60 -2.39
CA TYR A 222 0.51 -22.74 -1.74
C TYR A 222 1.19 -23.02 -0.39
N ARG A 223 0.41 -22.93 0.67
CA ARG A 223 0.87 -23.23 2.04
C ARG A 223 -0.18 -24.08 2.76
N SER A 224 0.30 -24.93 3.66
CA SER A 224 -0.56 -25.69 4.55
C SER A 224 -0.10 -25.53 6.00
N ALA A 225 -1.02 -25.48 6.93
CA ALA A 225 -0.75 -25.46 8.35
C ALA A 225 -1.67 -26.41 9.09
N LYS A 226 -1.12 -27.14 10.06
CA LYS A 226 -1.89 -27.96 10.98
C LYS A 226 -2.35 -27.10 12.15
N ILE A 227 -3.62 -27.20 12.49
CA ILE A 227 -4.23 -26.54 13.64
C ILE A 227 -4.49 -27.50 14.80
N SER A 228 -4.62 -26.96 15.99
CA SER A 228 -4.93 -27.76 17.18
C SER A 228 -6.33 -28.38 17.13
N LYS A 229 -6.54 -29.43 17.91
CA LYS A 229 -7.87 -30.05 18.02
C LYS A 229 -8.92 -29.07 18.55
N ASP A 230 -8.52 -28.19 19.46
CA ASP A 230 -9.42 -27.21 20.07
C ASP A 230 -9.86 -26.17 19.02
N THR A 231 -8.92 -25.59 18.26
CA THR A 231 -9.23 -24.67 17.16
C THR A 231 -10.06 -25.34 16.08
N PHE A 232 -9.77 -26.60 15.78
CA PHE A 232 -10.58 -27.40 14.85
C PHE A 232 -12.01 -27.62 15.38
N GLY A 233 -12.18 -27.85 16.70
CA GLY A 233 -13.48 -27.89 17.36
C GLY A 233 -14.27 -26.58 17.16
N PHE A 234 -13.64 -25.42 17.34
CA PHE A 234 -14.25 -24.12 17.06
C PHE A 234 -14.62 -23.93 15.58
N LEU A 235 -13.76 -24.41 14.67
CA LEU A 235 -14.04 -24.35 13.24
C LEU A 235 -15.32 -25.15 12.86
N ASN A 236 -15.56 -26.30 13.49
CA ASN A 236 -16.74 -27.10 13.24
C ASN A 236 -18.03 -26.52 13.87
N LEU A 237 -17.90 -25.59 14.82
CA LEU A 237 -19.03 -24.91 15.45
C LEU A 237 -19.46 -23.65 14.68
N TYR A 238 -18.58 -23.13 13.84
CA TYR A 238 -18.84 -21.95 13.02
C TYR A 238 -19.48 -22.31 11.68
#